data_e84f08542c0210e5ad6f0203017e37e8
#
_entry.id   e84f08542c0210e5ad6f0203017e37e8
#
_cell.length_a   1.000
_cell.length_b   1.000
_cell.length_c   1.000
_cell.angle_alpha   90.00
_cell.angle_beta   90.00
_cell.angle_gamma   90.00
#
_symmetry.space_group_name_H-M   'P 1'
#
loop_
_entity.id
_entity.type
_entity.pdbx_description
1 polymer ?
#
loop_
_entity_poly.entity_id
_entity_poly.type
_entity_poly.pdbx_seq_one_letter_code
_entity_poly.pdbx_strand_id
1 'polypeptide(L)'
;MFFSINHSYLVQKLPELLLAFRKGGFESSHWYEEVYQWDFQERNASLQYGRKFFPVIVDLKSPIVKYTSYGYIGTQYISSLLKSLDSHPSVTAIVLDIDSGGGMVSGTQELAHTIRSMQKPTIAYTGGYMCSAAYWIGSACDKVIAAPFAECIGSIGTMLSAQDFAPLLEKYGAKIYELYAPESIDKNKAWRALKTGDDKAVLQNLSDFNARFLSDVKAFRPEVNEVVFKGDVYMPDKAQEIGLIDDIMTLDEIIHQLIN
;
A
#
# COMPACT_ATOMS: atom_id res chain seq x y z
N MET A 1 -2.97 -15.12 -4.27
CA MET A 1 -2.83 -13.79 -3.65
C MET A 1 -2.12 -12.92 -4.67
N PHE A 2 -2.75 -11.84 -5.14
CA PHE A 2 -2.17 -10.94 -6.14
C PHE A 2 -1.51 -9.78 -5.41
N PHE A 3 -0.29 -9.47 -5.80
CA PHE A 3 0.50 -8.38 -5.21
C PHE A 3 0.73 -7.29 -6.24
N SER A 4 0.64 -6.06 -5.78
CA SER A 4 1.12 -4.86 -6.43
C SER A 4 2.23 -4.31 -5.53
N ILE A 5 3.47 -4.79 -5.73
CA ILE A 5 4.62 -4.40 -4.92
C ILE A 5 5.84 -4.21 -5.81
N ASN A 6 6.64 -3.20 -5.53
CA ASN A 6 7.93 -3.03 -6.18
C ASN A 6 8.89 -4.16 -5.75
N HIS A 7 9.48 -4.85 -6.73
CA HIS A 7 10.35 -6.01 -6.47
C HIS A 7 11.58 -5.64 -5.63
N SER A 8 12.19 -4.49 -5.88
CA SER A 8 13.37 -4.04 -5.12
C SER A 8 13.03 -3.83 -3.64
N TYR A 9 11.86 -3.26 -3.36
CA TYR A 9 11.36 -3.08 -1.99
C TYR A 9 11.10 -4.44 -1.30
N LEU A 10 10.51 -5.40 -2.00
CA LEU A 10 10.29 -6.74 -1.47
C LEU A 10 11.61 -7.41 -1.07
N VAL A 11 12.64 -7.31 -1.91
CA VAL A 11 13.97 -7.88 -1.62
C VAL A 11 14.61 -7.25 -0.39
N GLN A 12 14.47 -5.92 -0.22
CA GLN A 12 14.99 -5.21 0.96
C GLN A 12 14.28 -5.64 2.26
N LYS A 13 12.97 -5.90 2.21
CA LYS A 13 12.16 -6.28 3.38
C LYS A 13 12.14 -7.79 3.67
N LEU A 14 12.67 -8.61 2.78
CA LEU A 14 12.72 -10.07 2.95
C LEU A 14 13.41 -10.52 4.26
N PRO A 15 14.53 -9.92 4.72
CA PRO A 15 15.14 -10.28 5.99
C PRO A 15 14.24 -10.02 7.20
N GLU A 16 13.48 -8.92 7.20
CA GLU A 16 12.53 -8.58 8.27
C GLU A 16 11.37 -9.57 8.32
N LEU A 17 10.83 -9.93 7.14
CA LEU A 17 9.80 -10.96 7.01
C LEU A 17 10.26 -12.31 7.53
N LEU A 18 11.47 -12.73 7.18
CA LEU A 18 12.06 -14.00 7.64
C LEU A 18 12.34 -13.98 9.14
N LEU A 19 12.73 -12.83 9.70
CA LEU A 19 12.98 -12.67 11.12
C LEU A 19 11.68 -12.75 11.93
N ALA A 20 10.61 -12.11 11.45
CA ALA A 20 9.27 -12.19 12.04
C ALA A 20 8.77 -13.64 12.04
N PHE A 21 9.00 -14.39 10.97
CA PHE A 21 8.67 -15.80 10.86
C PHE A 21 9.47 -16.68 11.84
N ARG A 22 10.78 -16.40 12.04
CA ARG A 22 11.66 -17.14 12.96
C ARG A 22 11.33 -16.92 14.44
N LYS A 23 10.86 -15.74 14.81
CA LYS A 23 10.55 -15.41 16.21
C LYS A 23 9.27 -16.05 16.71
N GLY A 24 8.63 -16.93 15.90
CA GLY A 24 7.38 -17.60 16.30
C GLY A 24 6.24 -16.61 16.52
N GLY A 25 6.28 -15.49 15.82
CA GLY A 25 5.43 -14.32 15.98
C GLY A 25 3.95 -14.58 15.72
N PHE A 26 3.33 -15.34 16.58
CA PHE A 26 1.87 -15.34 16.83
C PHE A 26 1.53 -14.32 17.92
N GLU A 27 2.21 -13.16 17.92
CA GLU A 27 1.68 -12.03 18.63
C GLU A 27 0.35 -11.65 17.95
N SER A 28 -0.68 -11.44 18.75
CA SER A 28 -2.01 -11.17 18.22
C SER A 28 -1.98 -9.91 17.35
N SER A 29 -2.79 -9.84 16.30
CA SER A 29 -2.96 -8.62 15.49
C SER A 29 -3.24 -7.38 16.35
N HIS A 30 -3.93 -7.58 17.47
CA HIS A 30 -4.25 -6.56 18.45
C HIS A 30 -3.00 -5.92 19.09
N TRP A 31 -1.96 -6.70 19.42
CA TRP A 31 -0.72 -6.16 19.96
C TRP A 31 -0.02 -5.21 18.96
N TYR A 32 0.01 -5.56 17.67
CA TYR A 32 0.57 -4.67 16.63
C TYR A 32 -0.24 -3.38 16.46
N GLU A 33 -1.55 -3.46 16.60
CA GLU A 33 -2.44 -2.31 16.55
C GLU A 33 -2.27 -1.40 17.77
N GLU A 34 -2.05 -1.98 18.96
CA GLU A 34 -1.74 -1.22 20.18
C GLU A 34 -0.38 -0.48 20.05
N VAL A 35 0.66 -1.16 19.57
CA VAL A 35 1.98 -0.53 19.33
C VAL A 35 1.85 0.60 18.32
N TYR A 36 1.17 0.37 17.21
CA TYR A 36 0.92 1.40 16.20
C TYR A 36 0.17 2.61 16.79
N GLN A 37 -0.84 2.36 17.62
CA GLN A 37 -1.60 3.42 18.28
C GLN A 37 -0.72 4.23 19.25
N TRP A 38 0.18 3.58 19.95
CA TRP A 38 1.14 4.27 20.82
C TRP A 38 2.11 5.12 19.99
N ASP A 39 2.72 4.57 18.95
CA ASP A 39 3.61 5.30 18.03
C ASP A 39 2.88 6.50 17.39
N PHE A 40 1.61 6.31 17.00
CA PHE A 40 0.78 7.40 16.47
C PHE A 40 0.61 8.54 17.49
N GLN A 41 0.34 8.21 18.77
CA GLN A 41 0.18 9.22 19.81
C GLN A 41 1.49 9.97 20.07
N GLU A 42 2.61 9.28 20.22
CA GLU A 42 3.95 9.84 20.40
C GLU A 42 4.31 10.78 19.24
N ARG A 43 4.12 10.34 18.01
CA ARG A 43 4.42 11.12 16.81
C ARG A 43 3.62 12.42 16.73
N ASN A 44 2.38 12.39 17.15
CA ASN A 44 1.48 13.53 17.07
C ASN A 44 1.45 14.39 18.35
N ALA A 45 2.14 14.02 19.41
CA ALA A 45 2.11 14.71 20.68
C ALA A 45 2.52 16.20 20.57
N SER A 46 3.60 16.51 19.84
CA SER A 46 4.08 17.88 19.63
C SER A 46 3.11 18.72 18.78
N LEU A 47 2.39 18.12 17.86
CA LEU A 47 1.40 18.78 17.02
C LEU A 47 0.15 19.17 17.81
N GLN A 48 -0.20 18.37 18.82
CA GLN A 48 -1.37 18.59 19.69
C GLN A 48 -1.07 19.53 20.87
N TYR A 49 0.20 19.59 21.32
CA TYR A 49 0.56 20.31 22.54
C TYR A 49 0.19 21.80 22.47
N GLY A 50 -0.65 22.24 23.40
CA GLY A 50 -1.11 23.62 23.52
C GLY A 50 -2.06 24.10 22.42
N ARG A 51 -2.51 23.22 21.52
CA ARG A 51 -3.39 23.58 20.39
C ARG A 51 -4.79 22.99 20.57
N LYS A 52 -5.80 23.81 20.27
CA LYS A 52 -7.20 23.35 20.18
C LYS A 52 -7.48 22.64 18.83
N PHE A 53 -6.80 23.08 17.79
CA PHE A 53 -6.91 22.55 16.43
C PHE A 53 -5.52 22.21 15.91
N PHE A 54 -5.36 21.04 15.30
CA PHE A 54 -4.06 20.53 14.88
C PHE A 54 -4.17 19.55 13.70
N PRO A 55 -3.17 19.50 12.82
CA PRO A 55 -3.05 18.40 11.84
C PRO A 55 -2.57 17.13 12.52
N VAL A 56 -2.75 15.98 11.88
CA VAL A 56 -2.23 14.69 12.34
C VAL A 56 -1.44 14.00 11.23
N ILE A 57 -0.44 13.22 11.64
CA ILE A 57 0.36 12.37 10.76
C ILE A 57 -0.03 10.92 11.02
N VAL A 58 -0.35 10.20 9.95
CA VAL A 58 -0.66 8.77 9.96
C VAL A 58 0.39 8.04 9.14
N ASP A 59 1.13 7.13 9.76
CA ASP A 59 2.17 6.35 9.10
C ASP A 59 1.60 5.21 8.26
N LEU A 60 2.10 5.06 7.04
CA LEU A 60 1.85 3.93 6.16
C LEU A 60 3.21 3.40 5.64
N LYS A 61 4.03 2.87 6.58
CA LYS A 61 5.45 2.53 6.37
C LYS A 61 5.67 1.02 6.40
N SER A 62 5.07 0.30 5.46
CA SER A 62 5.23 -1.15 5.38
C SER A 62 4.66 -1.68 4.07
N PRO A 63 4.86 -2.96 3.72
CA PRO A 63 4.07 -3.61 2.68
C PRO A 63 2.56 -3.46 2.96
N ILE A 64 1.81 -3.09 1.93
CA ILE A 64 0.36 -2.95 2.04
C ILE A 64 -0.29 -4.33 2.20
N VAL A 65 -0.97 -4.53 3.32
CA VAL A 65 -1.73 -5.75 3.63
C VAL A 65 -3.15 -5.39 4.02
N LYS A 66 -4.12 -6.30 3.79
CA LYS A 66 -5.51 -6.02 4.13
C LYS A 66 -5.76 -6.08 5.64
N TYR A 67 -5.26 -7.12 6.28
CA TYR A 67 -5.44 -7.37 7.71
C TYR A 67 -4.12 -7.21 8.44
N THR A 68 -4.15 -6.65 9.65
CA THR A 68 -2.98 -6.57 10.52
C THR A 68 -2.43 -7.96 10.80
N SER A 69 -1.18 -8.20 10.43
CA SER A 69 -0.50 -9.49 10.61
C SER A 69 1.01 -9.37 10.44
N TYR A 70 1.77 -10.23 11.09
CA TYR A 70 3.24 -10.32 10.95
C TYR A 70 3.98 -8.98 11.13
N GLY A 71 3.53 -8.13 12.03
CA GLY A 71 4.14 -6.81 12.28
C GLY A 71 3.73 -5.71 11.31
N TYR A 72 2.82 -5.97 10.38
CA TYR A 72 2.30 -4.98 9.44
C TYR A 72 0.87 -4.59 9.80
N ILE A 73 0.60 -3.28 9.78
CA ILE A 73 -0.72 -2.73 10.01
C ILE A 73 -1.57 -2.84 8.74
N GLY A 74 -2.78 -3.39 8.90
CA GLY A 74 -3.68 -3.63 7.77
C GLY A 74 -4.43 -2.38 7.31
N THR A 75 -4.79 -2.34 6.01
CA THR A 75 -5.59 -1.24 5.43
C THR A 75 -6.95 -1.09 6.11
N GLN A 76 -7.52 -2.16 6.68
CA GLN A 76 -8.78 -2.07 7.44
C GLN A 76 -8.62 -1.28 8.73
N TYR A 77 -7.50 -1.48 9.46
CA TYR A 77 -7.19 -0.71 10.65
C TYR A 77 -6.98 0.76 10.30
N ILE A 78 -6.15 1.05 9.29
CA ILE A 78 -5.90 2.42 8.81
C ILE A 78 -7.21 3.09 8.37
N SER A 79 -8.08 2.39 7.64
CA SER A 79 -9.39 2.91 7.23
C SER A 79 -10.25 3.31 8.43
N SER A 80 -10.27 2.50 9.50
CA SER A 80 -11.01 2.79 10.73
C SER A 80 -10.43 4.00 11.46
N LEU A 81 -9.09 4.09 11.57
CA LEU A 81 -8.39 5.23 12.16
C LEU A 81 -8.71 6.52 11.40
N LEU A 82 -8.58 6.51 10.07
CA LEU A 82 -8.86 7.68 9.22
C LEU A 82 -10.29 8.18 9.38
N LYS A 83 -11.29 7.29 9.41
CA LYS A 83 -12.70 7.66 9.66
C LYS A 83 -12.89 8.30 11.03
N SER A 84 -12.21 7.82 12.06
CA SER A 84 -12.23 8.43 13.40
C SER A 84 -11.60 9.83 13.38
N LEU A 85 -10.47 10.01 12.70
CA LEU A 85 -9.80 11.31 12.56
C LEU A 85 -10.61 12.31 11.73
N ASP A 86 -11.27 11.84 10.66
CA ASP A 86 -12.16 12.66 9.84
C ASP A 86 -13.32 13.24 10.64
N SER A 87 -13.85 12.47 11.59
CA SER A 87 -14.93 12.89 12.48
C SER A 87 -14.45 13.70 13.68
N HIS A 88 -13.13 13.75 13.97
CA HIS A 88 -12.62 14.37 15.20
C HIS A 88 -12.62 15.92 15.09
N PRO A 89 -13.29 16.66 15.99
CA PRO A 89 -13.51 18.10 15.83
C PRO A 89 -12.23 18.95 15.89
N SER A 90 -11.18 18.47 16.55
CA SER A 90 -9.91 19.19 16.67
C SER A 90 -8.90 18.91 15.55
N VAL A 91 -9.11 17.86 14.76
CA VAL A 91 -8.24 17.54 13.62
C VAL A 91 -8.57 18.45 12.45
N THR A 92 -7.57 19.15 11.93
CA THR A 92 -7.71 20.12 10.82
C THR A 92 -7.32 19.56 9.47
N ALA A 93 -6.34 18.66 9.44
CA ALA A 93 -5.85 17.99 8.22
C ALA A 93 -5.19 16.66 8.59
N ILE A 94 -5.10 15.76 7.63
CA ILE A 94 -4.47 14.45 7.80
C ILE A 94 -3.35 14.30 6.78
N VAL A 95 -2.13 14.07 7.27
CA VAL A 95 -0.97 13.75 6.44
C VAL A 95 -0.71 12.26 6.53
N LEU A 96 -0.79 11.55 5.40
CA LEU A 96 -0.36 10.16 5.30
C LEU A 96 1.12 10.16 4.95
N ASP A 97 1.97 9.79 5.91
CA ASP A 97 3.41 9.60 5.69
C ASP A 97 3.66 8.18 5.17
N ILE A 98 3.85 8.09 3.86
CA ILE A 98 3.91 6.83 3.11
C ILE A 98 5.37 6.50 2.80
N ASP A 99 5.82 5.33 3.24
CA ASP A 99 7.08 4.72 2.80
C ASP A 99 6.85 3.24 2.52
N SER A 100 6.43 2.96 1.29
CA SER A 100 5.98 1.63 0.90
C SER A 100 6.18 1.35 -0.59
N GLY A 101 6.72 0.18 -0.89
CA GLY A 101 6.81 -0.35 -2.26
C GLY A 101 5.49 -0.89 -2.81
N GLY A 102 4.41 -0.81 -2.04
CA GLY A 102 3.11 -1.37 -2.40
C GLY A 102 2.79 -2.67 -1.66
N GLY A 103 1.96 -3.53 -2.25
CA GLY A 103 1.55 -4.76 -1.60
C GLY A 103 0.31 -5.42 -2.22
N MET A 104 -0.61 -5.86 -1.37
CA MET A 104 -1.83 -6.57 -1.79
C MET A 104 -2.80 -5.63 -2.50
N VAL A 105 -3.38 -6.10 -3.60
CA VAL A 105 -4.52 -5.40 -4.24
C VAL A 105 -5.74 -5.38 -3.31
N SER A 106 -5.96 -6.49 -2.59
CA SER A 106 -7.08 -6.61 -1.65
C SER A 106 -6.94 -5.62 -0.49
N GLY A 107 -7.95 -4.80 -0.27
CA GLY A 107 -7.99 -3.75 0.75
C GLY A 107 -7.44 -2.39 0.30
N THR A 108 -6.63 -2.35 -0.77
CA THR A 108 -6.02 -1.11 -1.28
C THR A 108 -7.06 -0.19 -1.90
N GLN A 109 -7.89 -0.68 -2.81
CA GLN A 109 -8.96 0.09 -3.44
C GLN A 109 -9.95 0.62 -2.39
N GLU A 110 -10.33 -0.21 -1.42
CA GLU A 110 -11.24 0.15 -0.33
C GLU A 110 -10.69 1.33 0.50
N LEU A 111 -9.38 1.29 0.84
CA LEU A 111 -8.73 2.38 1.57
C LEU A 111 -8.64 3.65 0.73
N ALA A 112 -8.26 3.55 -0.55
CA ALA A 112 -8.20 4.70 -1.46
C ALA A 112 -9.57 5.40 -1.57
N HIS A 113 -10.65 4.65 -1.77
CA HIS A 113 -12.00 5.23 -1.79
C HIS A 113 -12.45 5.79 -0.43
N THR A 114 -12.01 5.21 0.69
CA THR A 114 -12.24 5.80 2.02
C THR A 114 -11.58 7.18 2.11
N ILE A 115 -10.31 7.31 1.71
CA ILE A 115 -9.59 8.59 1.71
C ILE A 115 -10.29 9.60 0.80
N ARG A 116 -10.65 9.20 -0.41
CA ARG A 116 -11.32 10.10 -1.37
C ARG A 116 -12.67 10.62 -0.87
N SER A 117 -13.34 9.91 0.04
CA SER A 117 -14.63 10.31 0.62
C SER A 117 -14.50 11.18 1.88
N MET A 118 -13.29 11.44 2.37
CA MET A 118 -13.07 12.24 3.59
C MET A 118 -13.43 13.71 3.39
N GLN A 119 -13.83 14.36 4.48
CA GLN A 119 -14.21 15.77 4.48
C GLN A 119 -13.05 16.69 4.85
N LYS A 120 -12.09 16.17 5.61
CA LYS A 120 -10.89 16.92 5.99
C LYS A 120 -9.84 16.88 4.89
N PRO A 121 -9.04 17.94 4.73
CA PRO A 121 -7.90 17.94 3.82
C PRO A 121 -6.96 16.78 4.08
N THR A 122 -6.59 16.07 3.02
CA THR A 122 -5.70 14.92 3.04
C THR A 122 -4.45 15.19 2.19
N ILE A 123 -3.29 14.86 2.72
CA ILE A 123 -2.00 14.99 2.02
C ILE A 123 -1.30 13.65 2.09
N ALA A 124 -0.96 13.08 0.94
CA ALA A 124 0.00 11.99 0.87
C ALA A 124 1.41 12.58 0.79
N TYR A 125 2.28 12.14 1.67
CA TYR A 125 3.69 12.52 1.67
C TYR A 125 4.56 11.28 1.58
N THR A 126 5.68 11.38 0.88
CA THR A 126 6.74 10.36 0.93
C THR A 126 8.12 10.97 1.04
N GLY A 127 8.93 10.43 1.96
CA GLY A 127 10.37 10.70 2.04
C GLY A 127 11.23 9.58 1.42
N GLY A 128 10.61 8.50 0.90
CA GLY A 128 11.28 7.34 0.32
C GLY A 128 10.50 6.74 -0.83
N TYR A 129 9.63 5.78 -0.54
CA TYR A 129 8.89 5.01 -1.53
C TYR A 129 7.39 5.30 -1.47
N MET A 130 6.78 5.65 -2.59
CA MET A 130 5.33 5.65 -2.78
C MET A 130 5.02 4.93 -4.10
N CYS A 131 4.99 3.59 -4.05
CA CYS A 131 4.91 2.77 -5.25
C CYS A 131 3.68 1.86 -5.26
N SER A 132 3.13 1.61 -6.46
CA SER A 132 2.14 0.57 -6.69
C SER A 132 0.89 0.76 -5.81
N ALA A 133 0.50 -0.21 -4.97
CA ALA A 133 -0.63 -0.10 -4.04
C ALA A 133 -0.51 1.13 -3.11
N ALA A 134 0.71 1.50 -2.71
CA ALA A 134 0.94 2.70 -1.90
C ALA A 134 0.67 3.99 -2.69
N TYR A 135 1.03 4.03 -3.98
CA TYR A 135 0.66 5.14 -4.84
C TYR A 135 -0.85 5.19 -5.11
N TRP A 136 -1.50 4.03 -5.28
CA TRP A 136 -2.96 3.98 -5.41
C TRP A 136 -3.64 4.66 -4.22
N ILE A 137 -3.20 4.33 -3.00
CA ILE A 137 -3.69 4.95 -1.76
C ILE A 137 -3.36 6.45 -1.74
N GLY A 138 -2.10 6.82 -1.98
CA GLY A 138 -1.63 8.21 -1.95
C GLY A 138 -2.31 9.09 -3.00
N SER A 139 -2.56 8.56 -4.20
CA SER A 139 -3.24 9.28 -5.28
C SER A 139 -4.67 9.72 -4.96
N ALA A 140 -5.31 9.08 -3.97
CA ALA A 140 -6.66 9.41 -3.52
C ALA A 140 -6.71 10.62 -2.58
N CYS A 141 -5.57 11.08 -2.04
CA CYS A 141 -5.47 12.30 -1.25
C CYS A 141 -5.69 13.56 -2.10
N ASP A 142 -6.03 14.66 -1.44
CA ASP A 142 -6.22 15.95 -2.12
C ASP A 142 -4.91 16.50 -2.69
N LYS A 143 -3.77 16.21 -2.01
CA LYS A 143 -2.42 16.51 -2.49
C LYS A 143 -1.49 15.31 -2.33
N VAL A 144 -0.57 15.18 -3.28
CA VAL A 144 0.52 14.20 -3.23
C VAL A 144 1.84 14.95 -3.27
N ILE A 145 2.65 14.82 -2.24
CA ILE A 145 3.90 15.56 -2.05
C ILE A 145 5.04 14.56 -1.81
N ALA A 146 6.19 14.81 -2.40
CA ALA A 146 7.39 14.02 -2.14
C ALA A 146 8.51 14.89 -1.60
N ALA A 147 9.36 14.33 -0.74
CA ALA A 147 10.60 14.98 -0.35
C ALA A 147 11.56 15.11 -1.54
N PRO A 148 12.48 16.11 -1.55
CA PRO A 148 13.48 16.23 -2.60
C PRO A 148 14.40 15.01 -2.74
N PHE A 149 14.50 14.22 -1.67
CA PHE A 149 15.33 13.02 -1.58
C PHE A 149 14.53 11.71 -1.64
N ALA A 150 13.23 11.76 -1.97
CA ALA A 150 12.44 10.55 -2.18
C ALA A 150 13.00 9.73 -3.36
N GLU A 151 12.93 8.39 -3.25
CA GLU A 151 13.63 7.49 -4.16
C GLU A 151 12.76 7.02 -5.32
N CYS A 152 11.51 6.65 -5.05
CA CYS A 152 10.65 6.01 -6.04
C CYS A 152 9.18 6.39 -5.88
N ILE A 153 8.57 6.91 -6.95
CA ILE A 153 7.16 7.28 -7.02
C ILE A 153 6.55 6.65 -8.27
N GLY A 154 5.37 6.04 -8.16
CA GLY A 154 4.68 5.45 -9.30
C GLY A 154 4.55 3.93 -9.23
N SER A 155 5.19 3.16 -10.11
CA SER A 155 5.00 1.71 -10.26
C SER A 155 3.52 1.33 -10.39
N ILE A 156 2.79 2.07 -11.24
CA ILE A 156 1.35 1.88 -11.43
C ILE A 156 1.11 0.68 -12.31
N GLY A 157 0.77 -0.44 -11.69
CA GLY A 157 0.55 -1.70 -12.39
C GLY A 157 0.36 -2.86 -11.43
N THR A 158 -0.15 -3.97 -11.95
CA THR A 158 -0.35 -5.20 -11.18
C THR A 158 0.58 -6.29 -11.67
N MET A 159 1.10 -7.08 -10.75
CA MET A 159 1.95 -8.22 -11.06
C MET A 159 1.60 -9.43 -10.20
N LEU A 160 1.94 -10.62 -10.66
CA LEU A 160 1.99 -11.84 -9.87
C LEU A 160 3.43 -12.34 -9.84
N SER A 161 3.97 -12.51 -8.63
CA SER A 161 5.19 -13.29 -8.42
C SER A 161 4.82 -14.57 -7.67
N ALA A 162 5.10 -15.71 -8.26
CA ALA A 162 4.78 -16.99 -7.68
C ALA A 162 5.97 -17.95 -7.84
N GLN A 163 6.13 -18.84 -6.86
CA GLN A 163 7.15 -19.89 -6.86
C GLN A 163 6.46 -21.22 -6.62
N ASP A 164 6.75 -22.22 -7.47
CA ASP A 164 6.29 -23.60 -7.26
C ASP A 164 7.41 -24.41 -6.59
N PHE A 165 7.23 -24.67 -5.31
CA PHE A 165 8.13 -25.53 -4.54
C PHE A 165 7.72 -27.00 -4.51
N ALA A 166 6.61 -27.37 -5.15
CA ALA A 166 6.13 -28.75 -5.15
C ALA A 166 7.20 -29.74 -5.67
N PRO A 167 7.88 -29.48 -6.81
CA PRO A 167 8.92 -30.38 -7.30
C PRO A 167 10.10 -30.54 -6.33
N LEU A 168 10.46 -29.47 -5.61
CA LEU A 168 11.50 -29.52 -4.60
C LEU A 168 11.09 -30.39 -3.42
N LEU A 169 9.87 -30.19 -2.91
CA LEU A 169 9.35 -30.96 -1.78
C LEU A 169 9.19 -32.45 -2.13
N GLU A 170 8.73 -32.75 -3.35
CA GLU A 170 8.62 -34.12 -3.86
C GLU A 170 9.98 -34.84 -3.94
N LYS A 171 11.03 -34.11 -4.36
CA LYS A 171 12.41 -34.62 -4.35
C LYS A 171 12.87 -35.05 -2.95
N TYR A 172 12.35 -34.40 -1.90
CA TYR A 172 12.62 -34.76 -0.49
C TYR A 172 11.59 -35.74 0.09
N GLY A 173 10.76 -36.38 -0.74
CA GLY A 173 9.85 -37.45 -0.33
C GLY A 173 8.46 -36.97 0.11
N ALA A 174 8.14 -35.69 -0.02
CA ALA A 174 6.78 -35.21 0.22
C ALA A 174 5.83 -35.72 -0.87
N LYS A 175 4.59 -36.04 -0.48
CA LYS A 175 3.52 -36.37 -1.42
C LYS A 175 2.47 -35.27 -1.33
N ILE A 176 2.22 -34.58 -2.46
CA ILE A 176 1.24 -33.48 -2.53
C ILE A 176 -0.02 -33.99 -3.18
N TYR A 177 -1.17 -33.87 -2.50
CA TYR A 177 -2.48 -34.26 -3.02
C TYR A 177 -3.37 -33.02 -3.11
N GLU A 178 -3.90 -32.74 -4.31
CA GLU A 178 -4.94 -31.73 -4.53
C GLU A 178 -6.20 -32.45 -5.02
N LEU A 179 -7.23 -32.51 -4.17
CA LEU A 179 -8.49 -33.18 -4.48
C LEU A 179 -9.61 -32.16 -4.56
N TYR A 180 -10.45 -32.27 -5.55
CA TYR A 180 -11.59 -31.39 -5.81
C TYR A 180 -12.87 -32.22 -5.85
N ALA A 181 -13.97 -31.67 -5.34
CA ALA A 181 -15.27 -32.29 -5.57
C ALA A 181 -15.59 -32.30 -7.08
N PRO A 182 -16.27 -33.33 -7.61
CA PRO A 182 -16.58 -33.44 -9.03
C PRO A 182 -17.27 -32.20 -9.61
N GLU A 183 -18.10 -31.52 -8.80
CA GLU A 183 -18.83 -30.31 -9.17
C GLU A 183 -17.98 -29.03 -9.12
N SER A 184 -16.77 -29.10 -8.55
CA SER A 184 -15.88 -27.95 -8.34
C SER A 184 -14.78 -27.85 -9.42
N ILE A 185 -15.10 -28.13 -10.66
CA ILE A 185 -14.15 -28.23 -11.78
C ILE A 185 -13.41 -26.92 -12.07
N ASP A 186 -14.01 -25.77 -11.76
CA ASP A 186 -13.40 -24.46 -12.00
C ASP A 186 -12.58 -23.95 -10.80
N LYS A 187 -12.60 -24.67 -9.67
CA LYS A 187 -11.83 -24.25 -8.49
C LYS A 187 -10.33 -24.29 -8.79
N ASN A 188 -9.64 -23.18 -8.55
CA ASN A 188 -8.21 -23.01 -8.84
C ASN A 188 -7.82 -23.26 -10.32
N LYS A 189 -8.77 -23.17 -11.26
CA LYS A 189 -8.55 -23.48 -12.69
C LYS A 189 -7.39 -22.69 -13.29
N ALA A 190 -7.34 -21.37 -13.05
CA ALA A 190 -6.27 -20.51 -13.55
C ALA A 190 -4.90 -20.93 -13.00
N TRP A 191 -4.85 -21.33 -11.71
CA TRP A 191 -3.62 -21.77 -11.07
C TRP A 191 -3.15 -23.14 -11.56
N ARG A 192 -4.08 -24.07 -11.80
CA ARG A 192 -3.77 -25.38 -12.39
C ARG A 192 -3.26 -25.26 -13.83
N ALA A 193 -3.88 -24.38 -14.62
CA ALA A 193 -3.46 -24.09 -15.98
C ALA A 193 -2.05 -23.50 -16.03
N LEU A 194 -1.75 -22.56 -15.11
CA LEU A 194 -0.41 -21.98 -14.98
C LEU A 194 0.67 -23.05 -14.72
N LYS A 195 0.40 -24.05 -13.86
CA LYS A 195 1.32 -25.17 -13.61
C LYS A 195 1.66 -25.98 -14.87
N THR A 196 0.81 -25.96 -15.88
CA THR A 196 1.00 -26.64 -17.17
C THR A 196 1.46 -25.70 -18.29
N GLY A 197 1.78 -24.44 -17.95
CA GLY A 197 2.28 -23.44 -18.88
C GLY A 197 1.21 -22.59 -19.57
N ASP A 198 -0.07 -22.72 -19.21
CA ASP A 198 -1.14 -21.83 -19.72
C ASP A 198 -1.39 -20.72 -18.71
N ASP A 199 -0.90 -19.53 -19.02
CA ASP A 199 -0.97 -18.32 -18.18
C ASP A 199 -2.15 -17.40 -18.50
N LYS A 200 -2.94 -17.68 -19.55
CA LYS A 200 -3.97 -16.78 -20.08
C LYS A 200 -4.97 -16.31 -19.04
N ALA A 201 -5.49 -17.23 -18.23
CA ALA A 201 -6.47 -16.88 -17.20
C ALA A 201 -5.86 -16.03 -16.07
N VAL A 202 -4.58 -16.25 -15.74
CA VAL A 202 -3.84 -15.45 -14.76
C VAL A 202 -3.60 -14.04 -15.31
N LEU A 203 -3.16 -13.92 -16.56
CA LEU A 203 -2.95 -12.63 -17.23
C LEU A 203 -4.26 -11.84 -17.35
N GLN A 204 -5.39 -12.52 -17.64
CA GLN A 204 -6.69 -11.85 -17.65
C GLN A 204 -7.05 -11.29 -16.27
N ASN A 205 -6.89 -12.07 -15.21
CA ASN A 205 -7.13 -11.59 -13.84
C ASN A 205 -6.24 -10.39 -13.47
N LEU A 206 -4.95 -10.42 -13.86
CA LEU A 206 -4.04 -9.29 -13.67
C LEU A 206 -4.52 -8.04 -14.42
N SER A 207 -4.96 -8.21 -15.67
CA SER A 207 -5.50 -7.12 -16.48
C SER A 207 -6.76 -6.51 -15.86
N ASP A 208 -7.65 -7.34 -15.32
CA ASP A 208 -8.89 -6.88 -14.68
C ASP A 208 -8.59 -6.06 -13.41
N PHE A 209 -7.64 -6.49 -12.57
CA PHE A 209 -7.19 -5.72 -11.42
C PHE A 209 -6.45 -4.44 -11.83
N ASN A 210 -5.61 -4.53 -12.87
CA ASN A 210 -4.90 -3.38 -13.40
C ASN A 210 -5.87 -2.31 -13.91
N ALA A 211 -6.90 -2.70 -14.64
CA ALA A 211 -7.91 -1.78 -15.16
C ALA A 211 -8.58 -0.97 -14.04
N ARG A 212 -8.87 -1.58 -12.88
CA ARG A 212 -9.42 -0.87 -11.71
C ARG A 212 -8.42 0.13 -11.14
N PHE A 213 -7.16 -0.27 -10.99
CA PHE A 213 -6.10 0.60 -10.51
C PHE A 213 -5.95 1.83 -11.40
N LEU A 214 -5.80 1.63 -12.71
CA LEU A 214 -5.67 2.70 -13.69
C LEU A 214 -6.89 3.62 -13.68
N SER A 215 -8.09 3.06 -13.61
CA SER A 215 -9.35 3.82 -13.56
C SER A 215 -9.40 4.75 -12.35
N ASP A 216 -9.04 4.25 -11.18
CA ASP A 216 -9.04 5.05 -9.95
C ASP A 216 -7.98 6.17 -10.01
N VAL A 217 -6.73 5.84 -10.40
CA VAL A 217 -5.69 6.87 -10.52
C VAL A 217 -6.06 7.95 -11.52
N LYS A 218 -6.62 7.59 -12.68
CA LYS A 218 -7.12 8.57 -13.65
C LYS A 218 -8.23 9.45 -13.08
N ALA A 219 -9.11 8.89 -12.26
CA ALA A 219 -10.18 9.64 -11.62
C ALA A 219 -9.68 10.56 -10.50
N PHE A 220 -8.68 10.14 -9.75
CA PHE A 220 -8.11 10.91 -8.63
C PHE A 220 -7.09 11.96 -9.11
N ARG A 221 -6.36 11.66 -10.20
CA ARG A 221 -5.29 12.47 -10.79
C ARG A 221 -5.55 12.71 -12.28
N PRO A 222 -6.55 13.53 -12.65
CA PRO A 222 -6.97 13.70 -14.06
C PRO A 222 -5.89 14.30 -14.98
N GLU A 223 -4.96 15.05 -14.41
CA GLU A 223 -3.87 15.70 -15.15
C GLU A 223 -2.63 14.82 -15.34
N VAL A 224 -2.63 13.57 -14.81
CA VAL A 224 -1.48 12.68 -14.89
C VAL A 224 -1.19 12.26 -16.33
N ASN A 225 0.08 12.26 -16.72
CA ASN A 225 0.50 11.81 -18.04
C ASN A 225 0.34 10.28 -18.18
N GLU A 226 -0.22 9.83 -19.30
CA GLU A 226 -0.48 8.40 -19.52
C GLU A 226 0.78 7.50 -19.53
N VAL A 227 1.96 8.07 -19.68
CA VAL A 227 3.24 7.32 -19.61
C VAL A 227 3.40 6.56 -18.31
N VAL A 228 2.82 7.04 -17.21
CA VAL A 228 2.93 6.44 -15.88
C VAL A 228 2.23 5.09 -15.75
N PHE A 229 1.27 4.78 -16.63
CA PHE A 229 0.46 3.55 -16.58
C PHE A 229 1.16 2.30 -17.14
N LYS A 230 2.49 2.36 -17.28
CA LYS A 230 3.32 1.23 -17.74
C LYS A 230 4.12 0.56 -16.62
N GLY A 231 3.92 1.00 -15.38
CA GLY A 231 4.55 0.39 -14.20
C GLY A 231 5.94 0.90 -13.88
N ASP A 232 6.38 1.99 -14.50
CA ASP A 232 7.68 2.60 -14.22
C ASP A 232 7.68 3.42 -12.92
N VAL A 233 8.87 3.77 -12.42
CA VAL A 233 9.09 4.58 -11.23
C VAL A 233 9.87 5.83 -11.56
N TYR A 234 9.63 6.90 -10.81
CA TYR A 234 10.17 8.21 -11.09
C TYR A 234 10.73 8.87 -9.84
N MET A 235 11.79 9.66 -10.01
CA MET A 235 12.31 10.59 -9.00
C MET A 235 11.38 11.81 -8.87
N PRO A 236 11.44 12.57 -7.77
CA PRO A 236 10.50 13.65 -7.48
C PRO A 236 10.34 14.68 -8.61
N ASP A 237 11.43 15.19 -9.18
CA ASP A 237 11.37 16.19 -10.26
C ASP A 237 10.57 15.68 -11.46
N LYS A 238 10.84 14.45 -11.88
CA LYS A 238 10.14 13.83 -13.01
C LYS A 238 8.71 13.48 -12.64
N ALA A 239 8.47 13.01 -11.42
CA ALA A 239 7.13 12.69 -10.92
C ALA A 239 6.23 13.95 -10.92
N GLN A 240 6.77 15.12 -10.56
CA GLN A 240 6.06 16.40 -10.63
C GLN A 240 5.77 16.81 -12.08
N GLU A 241 6.78 16.76 -12.95
CA GLU A 241 6.62 17.10 -14.37
C GLU A 241 5.50 16.32 -15.08
N ILE A 242 5.33 15.04 -14.71
CA ILE A 242 4.33 14.15 -15.33
C ILE A 242 3.02 14.04 -14.53
N GLY A 243 2.84 14.84 -13.47
CA GLY A 243 1.61 14.96 -12.70
C GLY A 243 1.36 13.85 -11.65
N LEU A 244 2.38 13.05 -11.33
CA LEU A 244 2.26 12.05 -10.25
C LEU A 244 2.20 12.69 -8.87
N ILE A 245 2.91 13.81 -8.66
CA ILE A 245 2.89 14.59 -7.42
C ILE A 245 2.60 16.06 -7.72
N ASP A 246 2.09 16.75 -6.71
CA ASP A 246 1.72 18.17 -6.83
C ASP A 246 2.89 19.08 -6.45
N ASP A 247 3.74 18.67 -5.48
CA ASP A 247 4.83 19.49 -4.99
C ASP A 247 5.99 18.66 -4.45
N ILE A 248 7.15 19.33 -4.30
CA ILE A 248 8.35 18.76 -3.69
C ILE A 248 8.64 19.56 -2.41
N MET A 249 8.37 18.93 -1.25
CA MET A 249 8.54 19.54 0.08
C MET A 249 8.93 18.50 1.09
N THR A 250 9.63 18.91 2.13
CA THR A 250 9.87 18.08 3.33
C THR A 250 8.61 17.99 4.20
N LEU A 251 8.54 16.98 5.06
CA LEU A 251 7.43 16.82 6.01
C LEU A 251 7.32 18.03 6.95
N ASP A 252 8.45 18.57 7.41
CA ASP A 252 8.49 19.72 8.30
C ASP A 252 7.90 20.96 7.64
N GLU A 253 8.18 21.20 6.34
CA GLU A 253 7.59 22.32 5.59
C GLU A 253 6.07 22.17 5.45
N ILE A 254 5.58 20.94 5.17
CA ILE A 254 4.15 20.65 5.12
C ILE A 254 3.49 20.95 6.46
N ILE A 255 4.05 20.43 7.54
CA ILE A 255 3.51 20.64 8.89
C ILE A 255 3.53 22.12 9.27
N HIS A 256 4.61 22.84 8.96
CA HIS A 256 4.70 24.27 9.19
C HIS A 256 3.58 25.06 8.47
N GLN A 257 3.26 24.69 7.22
CA GLN A 257 2.15 25.31 6.46
C GLN A 257 0.76 24.98 7.04
N LEU A 258 0.58 23.81 7.65
CA LEU A 258 -0.71 23.39 8.22
C LEU A 258 -0.98 24.00 9.61
N ILE A 259 0.06 24.43 10.32
CA ILE A 259 -0.04 24.98 11.69
C ILE A 259 -0.17 26.51 11.68
N ASN A 260 0.36 27.18 10.67
CA ASN A 260 0.36 28.65 10.53
C ASN A 260 -0.73 29.13 9.59
#